data_ab25ef8217a56b30e319fed185c9ef30
#
_entry.id   ab25ef8217a56b30e319fed185c9ef30
#
_cell.length_a   1.000
_cell.length_b   1.000
_cell.length_c   1.000
_cell.angle_alpha   90.00
_cell.angle_beta   90.00
_cell.angle_gamma   90.00
#
_symmetry.space_group_name_H-M   'P 1'
#
loop_
_entity.id
_entity.type
_entity.pdbx_description
1 polymer ?
#
loop_
_entity_poly.entity_id
_entity_poly.type
_entity_poly.pdbx_seq_one_letter_code
_entity_poly.pdbx_strand_id
1 'polypeptide(L)'
;MDKPSTSQQSVEKVEMFEVREHVPYQAEVTRAPAAYDQESGETHYTSSWYSAWSSICQLINLVHHMQIAIVVFCLWHFALTSQPDGSITNLQLHIVFAGTGYQLFLVESVLTLNRHNSWSFQLSKDSKRIIHGCLQLIGSVFVLAGTFLALAEVKMQINTAHGICGVIALTFTLISFVSGIIALFSSKVRLMIKSGPIKILHIAVGMFAISMGLITMVMGLNMDYYSATQGGLSTALIILVVIILFYVLIQPIVDLISTTRNTM
;
A
#
# COMPACT_ATOMS: atom_id res chain seq x y z
N MET A 1 -32.20 40.35 -66.46
CA MET A 1 -32.78 39.10 -65.94
C MET A 1 -31.63 38.31 -65.33
N ASP A 2 -31.14 38.65 -64.20
CA ASP A 2 -30.05 37.95 -63.58
C ASP A 2 -30.39 37.75 -62.08
N LYS A 3 -30.38 36.46 -61.66
CA LYS A 3 -30.60 36.05 -60.34
C LYS A 3 -29.27 36.14 -59.52
N PRO A 4 -29.26 36.65 -58.31
CA PRO A 4 -28.05 36.58 -57.48
C PRO A 4 -27.89 35.22 -56.81
N SER A 5 -26.65 34.73 -56.82
CA SER A 5 -26.19 33.50 -56.16
C SER A 5 -26.08 33.69 -54.65
N THR A 6 -26.67 32.78 -53.95
CA THR A 6 -26.61 32.71 -52.48
C THR A 6 -25.32 31.99 -52.07
N SER A 7 -24.37 32.69 -51.46
CA SER A 7 -23.23 32.10 -50.80
C SER A 7 -23.65 31.54 -49.44
N GLN A 8 -23.60 30.22 -49.29
CA GLN A 8 -23.71 29.55 -47.99
C GLN A 8 -22.44 29.77 -47.20
N GLN A 9 -22.53 30.54 -46.12
CA GLN A 9 -21.54 30.54 -45.04
C GLN A 9 -21.72 29.27 -44.22
N SER A 10 -20.73 28.39 -44.29
CA SER A 10 -20.55 27.28 -43.36
C SER A 10 -20.09 27.86 -42.00
N VAL A 11 -21.01 27.84 -41.05
CA VAL A 11 -20.68 28.13 -39.65
C VAL A 11 -19.95 26.94 -39.10
N GLU A 12 -18.65 27.09 -38.92
CA GLU A 12 -17.76 26.15 -38.22
C GLU A 12 -18.14 26.13 -36.76
N LYS A 13 -18.70 25.01 -36.30
CA LYS A 13 -19.07 24.77 -34.93
C LYS A 13 -17.78 24.53 -34.16
N VAL A 14 -17.24 25.56 -33.50
CA VAL A 14 -16.17 25.41 -32.53
C VAL A 14 -16.78 24.72 -31.30
N GLU A 15 -16.46 23.43 -31.11
CA GLU A 15 -16.73 22.73 -29.87
C GLU A 15 -15.85 23.36 -28.79
N MET A 16 -16.48 24.13 -27.91
CA MET A 16 -15.89 24.60 -26.69
C MET A 16 -15.58 23.38 -25.81
N PHE A 17 -14.29 23.04 -25.75
CA PHE A 17 -13.78 22.13 -24.74
C PHE A 17 -14.03 22.77 -23.37
N GLU A 18 -15.04 22.28 -22.67
CA GLU A 18 -15.29 22.61 -21.28
C GLU A 18 -14.11 22.09 -20.45
N VAL A 19 -13.19 22.99 -20.14
CA VAL A 19 -12.12 22.74 -19.16
C VAL A 19 -12.83 22.54 -17.82
N ARG A 20 -13.05 21.29 -17.43
CA ARG A 20 -13.45 20.97 -16.06
C ARG A 20 -12.33 21.47 -15.15
N GLU A 21 -12.54 22.60 -14.52
CA GLU A 21 -11.70 23.06 -13.43
C GLU A 21 -11.51 21.91 -12.43
N HIS A 22 -10.26 21.49 -12.26
CA HIS A 22 -9.86 20.58 -11.22
C HIS A 22 -10.10 21.25 -9.87
N VAL A 23 -11.25 21.03 -9.27
CA VAL A 23 -11.51 21.42 -7.88
C VAL A 23 -10.54 20.59 -7.01
N PRO A 24 -9.59 21.23 -6.31
CA PRO A 24 -8.63 20.49 -5.48
C PRO A 24 -9.40 19.69 -4.42
N TYR A 25 -8.97 18.47 -4.18
CA TYR A 25 -9.53 17.51 -3.20
C TYR A 25 -9.75 18.14 -1.80
N GLN A 26 -8.99 19.17 -1.45
CA GLN A 26 -9.20 19.94 -0.21
C GLN A 26 -10.55 20.65 -0.14
N ALA A 27 -11.13 21.02 -1.27
CA ALA A 27 -12.45 21.67 -1.27
C ALA A 27 -13.61 20.71 -0.97
N GLU A 28 -13.41 19.41 -1.18
CA GLU A 28 -14.42 18.39 -0.81
C GLU A 28 -14.35 17.98 0.66
N VAL A 29 -13.15 18.06 1.27
CA VAL A 29 -12.97 17.75 2.70
C VAL A 29 -13.32 18.93 3.60
N THR A 30 -13.18 20.17 3.09
CA THR A 30 -13.50 21.40 3.82
C THR A 30 -14.90 21.93 3.56
N ARG A 31 -15.66 21.39 2.61
CA ARG A 31 -17.09 21.59 2.53
C ARG A 31 -17.81 20.67 3.54
N ALA A 32 -17.63 20.98 4.83
CA ALA A 32 -18.76 20.87 5.73
C ALA A 32 -19.93 21.61 5.06
N PRO A 33 -21.18 21.10 5.13
CA PRO A 33 -22.31 21.83 4.57
C PRO A 33 -22.37 23.19 5.24
N ALA A 34 -21.78 24.18 4.58
CA ALA A 34 -21.92 25.57 4.95
C ALA A 34 -23.31 25.98 4.50
N ALA A 35 -24.05 26.54 5.42
CA ALA A 35 -25.37 27.11 5.29
C ALA A 35 -26.53 26.13 5.57
N TYR A 36 -26.70 25.78 6.82
CA TYR A 36 -28.05 25.82 7.40
C TYR A 36 -27.94 26.19 8.88
N ASP A 37 -28.64 27.29 9.22
CA ASP A 37 -29.01 27.83 10.52
C ASP A 37 -27.93 28.18 11.57
N GLN A 38 -27.82 29.50 11.69
CA GLN A 38 -27.10 30.24 12.71
C GLN A 38 -27.79 30.18 14.11
N GLU A 39 -28.67 29.23 14.37
CA GLU A 39 -29.48 29.16 15.59
C GLU A 39 -29.41 27.86 16.40
N SER A 40 -28.65 26.85 16.02
CA SER A 40 -28.49 25.66 16.86
C SER A 40 -27.05 25.40 17.21
N GLY A 41 -26.73 25.37 18.50
CA GLY A 41 -25.40 25.04 19.05
C GLY A 41 -24.92 23.59 18.77
N GLU A 42 -25.61 22.81 17.94
CA GLU A 42 -25.29 21.43 17.58
C GLU A 42 -24.24 21.32 16.48
N THR A 43 -24.09 22.28 15.59
CA THR A 43 -23.15 22.21 14.45
C THR A 43 -21.68 22.35 14.87
N HIS A 44 -21.38 23.02 15.98
CA HIS A 44 -20.04 23.20 16.50
C HIS A 44 -19.48 21.92 17.16
N TYR A 45 -20.34 21.09 17.74
CA TYR A 45 -19.92 19.88 18.46
C TYR A 45 -19.53 18.75 17.51
N THR A 46 -20.25 18.57 16.41
CA THR A 46 -19.95 17.53 15.40
C THR A 46 -18.67 17.81 14.64
N SER A 47 -18.35 19.08 14.34
CA SER A 47 -17.10 19.45 13.67
C SER A 47 -15.86 19.23 14.55
N SER A 48 -15.95 19.55 15.84
CA SER A 48 -14.86 19.39 16.80
C SER A 48 -14.55 17.91 17.05
N TRP A 49 -15.56 17.07 17.23
CA TRP A 49 -15.40 15.63 17.42
C TRP A 49 -14.76 14.94 16.19
N TYR A 50 -15.20 15.29 14.99
CA TYR A 50 -14.65 14.74 13.76
C TYR A 50 -13.17 15.11 13.59
N SER A 51 -12.81 16.35 13.88
CA SER A 51 -11.43 16.83 13.87
C SER A 51 -10.56 16.08 14.88
N ALA A 52 -11.02 15.94 16.12
CA ALA A 52 -10.30 15.18 17.16
C ALA A 52 -10.11 13.71 16.77
N TRP A 53 -11.14 13.07 16.24
CA TRP A 53 -11.05 11.68 15.76
C TRP A 53 -10.04 11.51 14.62
N SER A 54 -10.06 12.41 13.65
CA SER A 54 -9.08 12.41 12.56
C SER A 54 -7.65 12.54 13.07
N SER A 55 -7.41 13.42 14.04
CA SER A 55 -6.09 13.60 14.66
C SER A 55 -5.62 12.36 15.41
N ILE A 56 -6.51 11.67 16.13
CA ILE A 56 -6.21 10.41 16.80
C ILE A 56 -5.82 9.33 15.77
N CYS A 57 -6.57 9.19 14.69
CA CYS A 57 -6.25 8.24 13.64
C CYS A 57 -4.90 8.52 12.98
N GLN A 58 -4.54 9.79 12.76
CA GLN A 58 -3.24 10.18 12.22
C GLN A 58 -2.11 9.86 13.23
N LEU A 59 -2.32 10.09 14.52
CA LEU A 59 -1.35 9.75 15.56
C LEU A 59 -1.12 8.23 15.63
N ILE A 60 -2.18 7.43 15.59
CA ILE A 60 -2.08 5.96 15.53
C ILE A 60 -1.28 5.54 14.30
N ASN A 61 -1.56 6.14 13.15
CA ASN A 61 -0.82 5.86 11.92
C ASN A 61 0.67 6.23 12.05
N LEU A 62 1.00 7.38 12.66
CA LEU A 62 2.39 7.79 12.91
C LEU A 62 3.12 6.76 13.80
N VAL A 63 2.47 6.25 14.84
CA VAL A 63 3.04 5.19 15.69
C VAL A 63 3.38 3.94 14.88
N HIS A 64 2.53 3.57 13.91
CA HIS A 64 2.82 2.41 13.03
C HIS A 64 4.02 2.64 12.11
N HIS A 65 4.21 3.86 11.58
CA HIS A 65 5.44 4.19 10.82
C HIS A 65 6.70 4.07 11.71
N MET A 66 6.62 4.49 12.98
CA MET A 66 7.73 4.30 13.93
C MET A 66 8.00 2.82 14.19
N GLN A 67 6.96 1.99 14.36
CA GLN A 67 7.11 0.54 14.53
C GLN A 67 7.76 -0.11 13.31
N ILE A 68 7.37 0.27 12.10
CA ILE A 68 7.98 -0.18 10.84
C ILE A 68 9.48 0.14 10.85
N ALA A 69 9.84 1.38 11.17
CA ALA A 69 11.23 1.82 11.21
C ALA A 69 12.06 1.04 12.24
N ILE A 70 11.51 0.80 13.43
CA ILE A 70 12.18 0.02 14.49
C ILE A 70 12.45 -1.42 14.02
N VAL A 71 11.46 -2.08 13.45
CA VAL A 71 11.64 -3.46 12.96
C VAL A 71 12.71 -3.52 11.87
N VAL A 72 12.66 -2.62 10.87
CA VAL A 72 13.65 -2.58 9.79
C VAL A 72 15.05 -2.29 10.33
N PHE A 73 15.19 -1.32 11.23
CA PHE A 73 16.46 -1.00 11.87
C PHE A 73 17.07 -2.20 12.61
N CYS A 74 16.25 -2.90 13.41
CA CYS A 74 16.72 -4.07 14.15
C CYS A 74 17.14 -5.22 13.23
N LEU A 75 16.40 -5.45 12.12
CA LEU A 75 16.77 -6.45 11.11
C LEU A 75 18.11 -6.10 10.45
N TRP A 76 18.32 -4.84 10.09
CA TRP A 76 19.57 -4.37 9.50
C TRP A 76 20.72 -4.46 10.49
N HIS A 77 20.52 -3.98 11.71
CA HIS A 77 21.53 -4.05 12.76
C HIS A 77 21.98 -5.50 12.98
N PHE A 78 21.04 -6.44 13.14
CA PHE A 78 21.36 -7.85 13.27
C PHE A 78 22.13 -8.38 12.06
N ALA A 79 21.62 -8.15 10.84
CA ALA A 79 22.24 -8.66 9.63
C ALA A 79 23.69 -8.14 9.45
N LEU A 80 23.96 -6.88 9.79
CA LEU A 80 25.27 -6.26 9.58
C LEU A 80 26.25 -6.54 10.74
N THR A 81 25.78 -6.98 11.92
CA THR A 81 26.64 -7.18 13.10
C THR A 81 26.73 -8.63 13.56
N SER A 82 26.01 -9.56 12.94
CA SER A 82 25.93 -10.96 13.37
C SER A 82 27.20 -11.76 13.10
N GLN A 83 28.07 -11.31 12.19
CA GLN A 83 29.35 -11.98 11.93
C GLN A 83 30.52 -11.24 12.60
N PRO A 84 31.34 -11.95 13.41
CA PRO A 84 32.44 -11.32 14.14
C PRO A 84 33.57 -10.77 13.22
N ASP A 85 33.72 -11.35 12.03
CA ASP A 85 34.73 -10.96 11.05
C ASP A 85 34.25 -9.85 10.09
N GLY A 86 32.99 -9.37 10.25
CA GLY A 86 32.38 -8.36 9.39
C GLY A 86 32.01 -8.87 7.99
N SER A 87 32.10 -10.18 7.72
CA SER A 87 31.67 -10.76 6.44
C SER A 87 30.15 -10.65 6.28
N ILE A 88 29.68 -10.50 5.04
CA ILE A 88 28.25 -10.44 4.72
C ILE A 88 27.89 -11.68 3.88
N THR A 89 27.03 -12.51 4.41
CA THR A 89 26.52 -13.72 3.76
C THR A 89 25.24 -13.46 2.98
N ASN A 90 24.88 -14.38 2.07
CA ASN A 90 23.59 -14.30 1.37
C ASN A 90 22.39 -14.34 2.32
N LEU A 91 22.50 -15.03 3.46
CA LEU A 91 21.44 -15.08 4.46
C LEU A 91 21.23 -13.71 5.12
N GLN A 92 22.31 -12.99 5.43
CA GLN A 92 22.23 -11.64 5.98
C GLN A 92 21.64 -10.67 4.97
N LEU A 93 22.07 -10.75 3.69
CA LEU A 93 21.48 -9.95 2.61
C LEU A 93 20.00 -10.31 2.39
N HIS A 94 19.62 -11.60 2.54
CA HIS A 94 18.20 -11.98 2.53
C HIS A 94 17.42 -11.27 3.61
N ILE A 95 17.91 -11.21 4.85
CA ILE A 95 17.23 -10.50 5.95
C ILE A 95 17.06 -9.03 5.63
N VAL A 96 18.12 -8.38 5.11
CA VAL A 96 18.06 -6.96 4.72
C VAL A 96 17.05 -6.74 3.60
N PHE A 97 17.17 -7.46 2.50
CA PHE A 97 16.35 -7.23 1.31
C PHE A 97 14.89 -7.67 1.52
N ALA A 98 14.64 -8.91 1.96
CA ALA A 98 13.28 -9.39 2.16
C ALA A 98 12.58 -8.64 3.31
N GLY A 99 13.30 -8.38 4.41
CA GLY A 99 12.80 -7.59 5.53
C GLY A 99 12.40 -6.18 5.13
N THR A 100 13.29 -5.46 4.44
CA THR A 100 12.99 -4.10 3.94
C THR A 100 11.87 -4.13 2.90
N GLY A 101 11.87 -5.11 2.01
CA GLY A 101 10.85 -5.27 0.99
C GLY A 101 9.45 -5.39 1.59
N TYR A 102 9.23 -6.37 2.49
CA TYR A 102 7.92 -6.58 3.11
C TYR A 102 7.60 -5.51 4.15
N GLN A 103 8.49 -5.27 5.10
CA GLN A 103 8.20 -4.46 6.28
C GLN A 103 8.15 -2.95 5.98
N LEU A 104 8.96 -2.46 5.05
CA LEU A 104 8.98 -1.05 4.70
C LEU A 104 8.15 -0.81 3.42
N PHE A 105 8.64 -1.26 2.26
CA PHE A 105 8.07 -0.81 1.00
C PHE A 105 6.66 -1.33 0.75
N LEU A 106 6.38 -2.64 0.97
CA LEU A 106 5.06 -3.20 0.70
C LEU A 106 4.03 -2.76 1.74
N VAL A 107 4.40 -2.68 3.02
CA VAL A 107 3.51 -2.16 4.07
C VAL A 107 3.21 -0.67 3.83
N GLU A 108 4.24 0.17 3.59
CA GLU A 108 4.04 1.60 3.31
C GLU A 108 3.22 1.84 2.05
N SER A 109 3.35 0.98 1.04
CA SER A 109 2.53 1.10 -0.17
C SER A 109 1.04 0.97 0.14
N VAL A 110 0.67 0.01 0.99
CA VAL A 110 -0.72 -0.17 1.41
C VAL A 110 -1.18 0.99 2.30
N LEU A 111 -0.35 1.41 3.26
CA LEU A 111 -0.65 2.53 4.14
C LEU A 111 -0.83 3.85 3.39
N THR A 112 -0.13 4.05 2.26
CA THR A 112 -0.29 5.25 1.40
C THR A 112 -1.74 5.47 0.96
N LEU A 113 -2.52 4.40 0.78
CA LEU A 113 -3.92 4.48 0.37
C LEU A 113 -4.87 4.81 1.53
N ASN A 114 -4.41 4.67 2.77
CA ASN A 114 -5.23 4.99 3.95
C ASN A 114 -5.57 6.49 3.96
N ARG A 115 -6.84 6.81 4.25
CA ARG A 115 -7.32 8.20 4.29
C ARG A 115 -6.75 9.01 5.46
N HIS A 116 -6.32 8.36 6.53
CA HIS A 116 -5.72 8.96 7.72
C HIS A 116 -4.19 8.76 7.79
N ASN A 117 -3.55 8.38 6.67
CA ASN A 117 -2.09 8.25 6.65
C ASN A 117 -1.43 9.61 6.91
N SER A 118 -0.49 9.66 7.85
CA SER A 118 0.11 10.90 8.36
C SER A 118 0.83 11.73 7.31
N TRP A 119 1.46 11.10 6.31
CA TRP A 119 2.23 11.81 5.27
C TRP A 119 1.48 11.93 3.93
N SER A 120 0.57 11.01 3.63
CA SER A 120 -0.10 10.98 2.32
C SER A 120 -1.53 11.55 2.35
N PHE A 121 -2.09 11.94 3.52
CA PHE A 121 -3.50 12.34 3.64
C PHE A 121 -3.87 13.53 2.75
N GLN A 122 -2.94 14.46 2.49
CA GLN A 122 -3.14 15.62 1.63
C GLN A 122 -3.04 15.34 0.13
N LEU A 123 -2.56 14.15 -0.25
CA LEU A 123 -2.35 13.80 -1.65
C LEU A 123 -3.66 13.44 -2.34
N SER A 124 -3.74 13.77 -3.64
CA SER A 124 -4.85 13.36 -4.48
C SER A 124 -4.95 11.82 -4.57
N LYS A 125 -6.15 11.30 -4.87
CA LYS A 125 -6.36 9.86 -5.06
C LYS A 125 -5.45 9.26 -6.12
N ASP A 126 -5.19 10.00 -7.19
CA ASP A 126 -4.32 9.53 -8.29
C ASP A 126 -2.85 9.53 -7.87
N SER A 127 -2.39 10.57 -7.15
CA SER A 127 -1.05 10.61 -6.58
C SER A 127 -0.80 9.44 -5.62
N LYS A 128 -1.76 9.13 -4.74
CA LYS A 128 -1.68 7.98 -3.83
C LYS A 128 -1.54 6.66 -4.59
N ARG A 129 -2.28 6.48 -5.69
CA ARG A 129 -2.19 5.26 -6.54
C ARG A 129 -0.83 5.13 -7.22
N ILE A 130 -0.28 6.24 -7.73
CA ILE A 130 1.05 6.25 -8.35
C ILE A 130 2.10 5.88 -7.31
N ILE A 131 2.09 6.52 -6.15
CA ILE A 131 3.05 6.24 -5.07
C ILE A 131 2.92 4.80 -4.58
N HIS A 132 1.67 4.31 -4.39
CA HIS A 132 1.42 2.92 -4.09
C HIS A 132 2.07 1.99 -5.11
N GLY A 133 1.88 2.23 -6.40
CA GLY A 133 2.49 1.44 -7.47
C GLY A 133 4.01 1.49 -7.47
N CYS A 134 4.62 2.66 -7.24
CA CYS A 134 6.08 2.82 -7.14
C CYS A 134 6.65 2.04 -5.96
N LEU A 135 6.04 2.16 -4.78
CA LEU A 135 6.47 1.43 -3.58
C LEU A 135 6.28 -0.08 -3.74
N GLN A 136 5.21 -0.53 -4.40
CA GLN A 136 4.99 -1.94 -4.74
C GLN A 136 6.08 -2.47 -5.67
N LEU A 137 6.48 -1.70 -6.68
CA LEU A 137 7.56 -2.08 -7.59
C LEU A 137 8.87 -2.24 -6.82
N ILE A 138 9.28 -1.22 -6.05
CA ILE A 138 10.51 -1.25 -5.26
C ILE A 138 10.48 -2.42 -4.28
N GLY A 139 9.40 -2.57 -3.51
CA GLY A 139 9.25 -3.64 -2.55
C GLY A 139 9.30 -5.03 -3.19
N SER A 140 8.65 -5.22 -4.34
CA SER A 140 8.67 -6.49 -5.07
C SER A 140 10.09 -6.85 -5.56
N VAL A 141 10.86 -5.87 -6.03
CA VAL A 141 12.27 -6.07 -6.43
C VAL A 141 13.12 -6.47 -5.23
N PHE A 142 12.94 -5.81 -4.08
CA PHE A 142 13.64 -6.14 -2.85
C PHE A 142 13.31 -7.56 -2.36
N VAL A 143 12.04 -7.91 -2.30
CA VAL A 143 11.59 -9.26 -1.90
C VAL A 143 12.13 -10.32 -2.85
N LEU A 144 12.08 -10.07 -4.16
CA LEU A 144 12.60 -10.97 -5.18
C LEU A 144 14.10 -11.20 -4.98
N ALA A 145 14.89 -10.14 -4.87
CA ALA A 145 16.33 -10.21 -4.64
C ALA A 145 16.65 -10.97 -3.34
N GLY A 146 15.98 -10.63 -2.22
CA GLY A 146 16.17 -11.28 -0.94
C GLY A 146 15.83 -12.78 -0.99
N THR A 147 14.73 -13.14 -1.65
CA THR A 147 14.34 -14.56 -1.79
C THR A 147 15.35 -15.35 -2.62
N PHE A 148 15.84 -14.78 -3.73
CA PHE A 148 16.87 -15.44 -4.53
C PHE A 148 18.19 -15.65 -3.78
N LEU A 149 18.60 -14.68 -2.96
CA LEU A 149 19.78 -14.80 -2.10
C LEU A 149 19.63 -15.96 -1.10
N ALA A 150 18.45 -16.09 -0.45
CA ALA A 150 18.17 -17.22 0.44
C ALA A 150 18.19 -18.57 -0.32
N LEU A 151 17.55 -18.63 -1.49
CA LEU A 151 17.50 -19.85 -2.30
C LEU A 151 18.89 -20.28 -2.76
N ALA A 152 19.76 -19.35 -3.10
CA ALA A 152 21.15 -19.62 -3.45
C ALA A 152 21.92 -20.19 -2.25
N GLU A 153 21.72 -19.66 -1.04
CA GLU A 153 22.36 -20.14 0.19
C GLU A 153 21.96 -21.57 0.52
N VAL A 154 20.66 -21.89 0.44
CA VAL A 154 20.13 -23.24 0.72
C VAL A 154 20.19 -24.18 -0.49
N LYS A 155 20.92 -23.82 -1.56
CA LYS A 155 21.07 -24.62 -2.79
C LYS A 155 19.72 -25.10 -3.34
N MET A 156 18.72 -24.21 -3.35
CA MET A 156 17.34 -24.46 -3.79
C MET A 156 16.58 -25.53 -2.98
N GLN A 157 17.05 -25.91 -1.79
CA GLN A 157 16.38 -26.87 -0.92
C GLN A 157 15.43 -26.14 0.03
N ILE A 158 14.13 -26.19 -0.25
CA ILE A 158 13.09 -25.50 0.53
C ILE A 158 12.45 -26.52 1.48
N ASN A 159 13.07 -26.75 2.65
CA ASN A 159 12.66 -27.80 3.59
C ASN A 159 12.00 -27.25 4.88
N THR A 160 11.97 -25.91 5.05
CA THR A 160 11.43 -25.26 6.26
C THR A 160 10.07 -24.64 5.96
N ALA A 161 9.21 -24.56 6.99
CA ALA A 161 7.93 -23.85 6.88
C ALA A 161 8.14 -22.37 6.48
N HIS A 162 9.17 -21.71 7.03
CA HIS A 162 9.57 -20.34 6.64
C HIS A 162 9.88 -20.26 5.14
N GLY A 163 10.70 -21.17 4.60
CA GLY A 163 11.06 -21.16 3.18
C GLY A 163 9.86 -21.41 2.26
N ILE A 164 8.99 -22.38 2.61
CA ILE A 164 7.77 -22.68 1.84
C ILE A 164 6.84 -21.47 1.85
N CYS A 165 6.53 -20.90 3.02
CA CYS A 165 5.69 -19.71 3.14
C CYS A 165 6.30 -18.49 2.42
N GLY A 166 7.63 -18.35 2.44
CA GLY A 166 8.34 -17.27 1.74
C GLY A 166 8.18 -17.35 0.22
N VAL A 167 8.29 -18.53 -0.37
CA VAL A 167 8.05 -18.71 -1.82
C VAL A 167 6.59 -18.49 -2.19
N ILE A 168 5.66 -18.93 -1.37
CA ILE A 168 4.22 -18.65 -1.54
C ILE A 168 3.98 -17.13 -1.48
N ALA A 169 4.52 -16.46 -0.47
CA ALA A 169 4.40 -15.00 -0.30
C ALA A 169 4.95 -14.24 -1.51
N LEU A 170 6.15 -14.59 -2.00
CA LEU A 170 6.74 -13.99 -3.20
C LEU A 170 5.83 -14.21 -4.42
N THR A 171 5.35 -15.43 -4.65
CA THR A 171 4.48 -15.75 -5.79
C THR A 171 3.23 -14.87 -5.79
N PHE A 172 2.53 -14.77 -4.66
CA PHE A 172 1.34 -13.92 -4.55
C PHE A 172 1.67 -12.42 -4.63
N THR A 173 2.84 -11.99 -4.16
CA THR A 173 3.32 -10.61 -4.33
C THR A 173 3.46 -10.26 -5.81
N LEU A 174 4.06 -11.13 -6.62
CA LEU A 174 4.21 -10.93 -8.07
C LEU A 174 2.85 -10.95 -8.79
N ILE A 175 1.96 -11.87 -8.43
CA ILE A 175 0.58 -11.90 -8.97
C ILE A 175 -0.18 -10.62 -8.60
N SER A 176 -0.05 -10.15 -7.35
CA SER A 176 -0.65 -8.89 -6.90
C SER A 176 -0.10 -7.70 -7.68
N PHE A 177 1.20 -7.64 -7.91
CA PHE A 177 1.84 -6.57 -8.68
C PHE A 177 1.30 -6.52 -10.12
N VAL A 178 1.27 -7.67 -10.81
CA VAL A 178 0.74 -7.75 -12.19
C VAL A 178 -0.75 -7.37 -12.23
N SER A 179 -1.57 -7.89 -11.32
CA SER A 179 -3.00 -7.55 -11.24
C SER A 179 -3.23 -6.08 -10.92
N GLY A 180 -2.35 -5.45 -10.14
CA GLY A 180 -2.37 -4.01 -9.85
C GLY A 180 -2.09 -3.15 -11.09
N ILE A 181 -1.11 -3.54 -11.91
CA ILE A 181 -0.85 -2.90 -13.20
C ILE A 181 -2.09 -3.00 -14.10
N ILE A 182 -2.69 -4.18 -14.22
CA ILE A 182 -3.91 -4.37 -15.02
C ILE A 182 -5.05 -3.49 -14.47
N ALA A 183 -5.24 -3.43 -13.15
CA ALA A 183 -6.26 -2.59 -12.52
C ALA A 183 -6.03 -1.09 -12.78
N LEU A 184 -4.78 -0.62 -12.80
CA LEU A 184 -4.41 0.76 -13.09
C LEU A 184 -4.76 1.14 -14.54
N PHE A 185 -4.43 0.27 -15.49
CA PHE A 185 -4.69 0.53 -16.92
C PHE A 185 -6.14 0.28 -17.31
N SER A 186 -6.86 -0.64 -16.67
CA SER A 186 -8.27 -0.93 -17.00
C SER A 186 -9.19 0.28 -16.82
N SER A 187 -8.84 1.22 -15.97
CA SER A 187 -9.59 2.47 -15.78
C SER A 187 -9.34 3.51 -16.89
N LYS A 188 -8.18 3.46 -17.56
CA LYS A 188 -7.77 4.40 -18.62
C LYS A 188 -8.09 3.88 -20.02
N VAL A 189 -7.86 2.60 -20.24
CA VAL A 189 -8.25 1.93 -21.46
C VAL A 189 -9.61 1.29 -21.19
N ARG A 190 -10.67 1.72 -21.87
CA ARG A 190 -12.00 1.07 -21.83
C ARG A 190 -11.89 -0.35 -22.39
N LEU A 191 -11.08 -1.18 -21.75
CA LEU A 191 -11.01 -2.60 -22.04
C LEU A 191 -12.40 -3.20 -21.76
N MET A 192 -12.79 -4.19 -22.54
CA MET A 192 -14.07 -4.91 -22.47
C MET A 192 -14.34 -5.55 -21.08
N ILE A 193 -13.42 -5.41 -20.13
CA ILE A 193 -13.50 -6.00 -18.80
C ILE A 193 -13.96 -4.91 -17.80
N LYS A 194 -15.05 -5.19 -17.09
CA LYS A 194 -15.52 -4.33 -15.99
C LYS A 194 -14.41 -4.16 -14.95
N SER A 195 -14.10 -2.93 -14.56
CA SER A 195 -13.00 -2.62 -13.63
C SER A 195 -13.22 -3.14 -12.19
N GLY A 196 -14.47 -3.37 -11.78
CA GLY A 196 -14.83 -3.85 -10.44
C GLY A 196 -14.20 -5.19 -10.07
N PRO A 197 -14.42 -6.28 -10.83
CA PRO A 197 -13.85 -7.60 -10.53
C PRO A 197 -12.33 -7.61 -10.46
N ILE A 198 -11.64 -6.85 -11.34
CA ILE A 198 -10.16 -6.76 -11.32
C ILE A 198 -9.66 -6.09 -10.04
N LYS A 199 -10.34 -5.03 -9.57
CA LYS A 199 -10.00 -4.39 -8.29
C LYS A 199 -10.21 -5.33 -7.12
N ILE A 200 -11.33 -6.06 -7.08
CA ILE A 200 -11.61 -7.04 -6.04
C ILE A 200 -10.51 -8.10 -6.00
N LEU A 201 -10.15 -8.66 -7.15
CA LEU A 201 -9.07 -9.64 -7.26
C LEU A 201 -7.74 -9.08 -6.77
N HIS A 202 -7.36 -7.88 -7.23
CA HIS A 202 -6.12 -7.23 -6.80
C HIS A 202 -6.07 -7.02 -5.29
N ILE A 203 -7.15 -6.49 -4.68
CA ILE A 203 -7.21 -6.27 -3.24
C ILE A 203 -7.10 -7.61 -2.48
N ALA A 204 -7.85 -8.63 -2.89
CA ALA A 204 -7.84 -9.94 -2.21
C ALA A 204 -6.47 -10.63 -2.29
N VAL A 205 -5.87 -10.66 -3.48
CA VAL A 205 -4.53 -11.23 -3.71
C VAL A 205 -3.45 -10.42 -2.98
N GLY A 206 -3.56 -9.09 -2.98
CA GLY A 206 -2.64 -8.21 -2.26
C GLY A 206 -2.71 -8.39 -0.75
N MET A 207 -3.91 -8.52 -0.18
CA MET A 207 -4.11 -8.83 1.24
C MET A 207 -3.47 -10.18 1.60
N PHE A 208 -3.66 -11.20 0.77
CA PHE A 208 -3.06 -12.51 1.00
C PHE A 208 -1.52 -12.43 0.91
N ALA A 209 -0.97 -11.74 -0.10
CA ALA A 209 0.46 -11.58 -0.29
C ALA A 209 1.15 -10.92 0.91
N ILE A 210 0.61 -9.77 1.37
CA ILE A 210 1.19 -9.04 2.50
C ILE A 210 1.05 -9.84 3.81
N SER A 211 -0.08 -10.52 4.01
CA SER A 211 -0.27 -11.37 5.19
C SER A 211 0.72 -12.51 5.22
N MET A 212 0.90 -13.24 4.12
CA MET A 212 1.86 -14.33 4.02
C MET A 212 3.30 -13.83 4.18
N GLY A 213 3.65 -12.66 3.63
CA GLY A 213 4.97 -12.06 3.79
C GLY A 213 5.30 -11.73 5.24
N LEU A 214 4.38 -11.07 5.97
CA LEU A 214 4.58 -10.73 7.37
C LEU A 214 4.54 -11.97 8.28
N ILE A 215 3.71 -12.98 8.00
CA ILE A 215 3.73 -14.27 8.71
C ILE A 215 5.08 -14.97 8.49
N THR A 216 5.58 -14.99 7.26
CA THR A 216 6.91 -15.55 6.96
C THR A 216 8.01 -14.82 7.72
N MET A 217 7.90 -13.48 7.86
CA MET A 217 8.84 -12.70 8.67
C MET A 217 8.78 -13.11 10.15
N VAL A 218 7.59 -13.28 10.74
CA VAL A 218 7.43 -13.80 12.11
C VAL A 218 8.10 -15.16 12.26
N MET A 219 7.93 -16.06 11.28
CA MET A 219 8.62 -17.35 11.29
C MET A 219 10.14 -17.20 11.24
N GLY A 220 10.66 -16.27 10.42
CA GLY A 220 12.08 -15.99 10.33
C GLY A 220 12.67 -15.43 11.61
N LEU A 221 11.96 -14.53 12.28
CA LEU A 221 12.35 -13.98 13.60
C LEU A 221 12.36 -15.06 14.69
N ASN A 222 11.56 -16.11 14.55
CA ASN A 222 11.50 -17.23 15.50
C ASN A 222 12.48 -18.36 15.17
N MET A 223 13.23 -18.30 14.07
CA MET A 223 14.27 -19.29 13.76
C MET A 223 15.47 -19.15 14.71
N ASP A 224 16.09 -20.28 15.04
CA ASP A 224 17.23 -20.34 15.99
C ASP A 224 18.36 -19.37 15.60
N TYR A 225 18.59 -19.18 14.32
CA TYR A 225 19.61 -18.25 13.82
C TYR A 225 19.41 -16.81 14.35
N TYR A 226 18.17 -16.36 14.50
CA TYR A 226 17.83 -15.03 15.03
C TYR A 226 17.51 -15.08 16.53
N SER A 227 16.60 -15.96 16.93
CA SER A 227 16.04 -16.01 18.29
C SER A 227 17.09 -16.36 19.36
N ALA A 228 18.02 -17.28 19.04
CA ALA A 228 19.09 -17.68 19.96
C ALA A 228 20.08 -16.54 20.26
N THR A 229 20.27 -15.61 19.32
CA THR A 229 21.19 -14.48 19.47
C THR A 229 20.51 -13.23 20.05
N GLN A 230 19.23 -13.02 19.77
CA GLN A 230 18.48 -11.80 20.10
C GLN A 230 17.48 -11.98 21.27
N GLY A 231 17.17 -13.23 21.68
CA GLY A 231 16.36 -13.50 22.86
C GLY A 231 15.05 -12.71 22.93
N GLY A 232 14.88 -11.92 23.99
CA GLY A 232 13.68 -11.11 24.22
C GLY A 232 13.39 -10.07 23.14
N LEU A 233 14.40 -9.59 22.40
CA LEU A 233 14.21 -8.67 21.27
C LEU A 233 13.46 -9.37 20.14
N SER A 234 13.75 -10.65 19.85
CA SER A 234 13.02 -11.43 18.85
C SER A 234 11.52 -11.44 19.13
N THR A 235 11.14 -11.75 20.38
CA THR A 235 9.73 -11.75 20.81
C THR A 235 9.09 -10.36 20.67
N ALA A 236 9.80 -9.29 21.05
CA ALA A 236 9.29 -7.93 20.91
C ALA A 236 9.04 -7.57 19.42
N LEU A 237 9.96 -7.92 18.52
CA LEU A 237 9.79 -7.68 17.10
C LEU A 237 8.64 -8.49 16.49
N ILE A 238 8.46 -9.75 16.92
CA ILE A 238 7.31 -10.57 16.51
C ILE A 238 6.00 -9.87 16.88
N ILE A 239 5.90 -9.37 18.12
CA ILE A 239 4.70 -8.62 18.57
C ILE A 239 4.47 -7.38 17.69
N LEU A 240 5.51 -6.60 17.40
CA LEU A 240 5.40 -5.42 16.54
C LEU A 240 4.93 -5.79 15.13
N VAL A 241 5.50 -6.82 14.51
CA VAL A 241 5.11 -7.27 13.17
C VAL A 241 3.65 -7.75 13.14
N VAL A 242 3.19 -8.45 14.19
CA VAL A 242 1.80 -8.91 14.31
C VAL A 242 0.84 -7.70 14.43
N ILE A 243 1.19 -6.70 15.24
CA ILE A 243 0.39 -5.47 15.37
C ILE A 243 0.30 -4.75 14.01
N ILE A 244 1.42 -4.61 13.29
CA ILE A 244 1.47 -4.00 11.96
C ILE A 244 0.62 -4.81 10.97
N LEU A 245 0.68 -6.14 10.99
CA LEU A 245 -0.12 -7.00 10.13
C LEU A 245 -1.62 -6.70 10.28
N PHE A 246 -2.13 -6.68 11.52
CA PHE A 246 -3.54 -6.37 11.74
C PHE A 246 -3.90 -4.96 11.30
N TYR A 247 -3.06 -3.98 11.60
CA TYR A 247 -3.33 -2.59 11.24
C TYR A 247 -3.36 -2.37 9.71
N VAL A 248 -2.39 -2.92 9.00
CA VAL A 248 -2.28 -2.72 7.53
C VAL A 248 -3.46 -3.33 6.77
N LEU A 249 -4.12 -4.36 7.32
CA LEU A 249 -5.26 -5.02 6.70
C LEU A 249 -6.58 -4.28 6.88
N ILE A 250 -6.71 -3.36 7.82
CA ILE A 250 -7.98 -2.65 8.11
C ILE A 250 -8.52 -1.96 6.87
N GLN A 251 -7.72 -1.10 6.23
CA GLN A 251 -8.18 -0.32 5.07
C GLN A 251 -8.50 -1.20 3.86
N PRO A 252 -7.65 -2.17 3.44
CA PRO A 252 -7.98 -3.08 2.35
C PRO A 252 -9.26 -3.90 2.58
N ILE A 253 -9.54 -4.33 3.81
CA ILE A 253 -10.79 -5.02 4.15
C ILE A 253 -11.99 -4.10 3.90
N VAL A 254 -11.94 -2.87 4.38
CA VAL A 254 -13.00 -1.87 4.15
C VAL A 254 -13.19 -1.61 2.66
N ASP A 255 -12.09 -1.46 1.92
CA ASP A 255 -12.12 -1.20 0.47
C ASP A 255 -12.65 -2.43 -0.30
N LEU A 256 -12.32 -3.65 0.12
CA LEU A 256 -12.84 -4.88 -0.46
C LEU A 256 -14.36 -4.96 -0.29
N ILE A 257 -14.86 -4.76 0.94
CA ILE A 257 -16.29 -4.80 1.25
C ILE A 257 -17.04 -3.73 0.44
N SER A 258 -16.54 -2.49 0.42
CA SER A 258 -17.18 -1.40 -0.30
C SER A 258 -17.19 -1.61 -1.82
N THR A 259 -16.09 -2.11 -2.39
CA THR A 259 -15.99 -2.41 -3.83
C THR A 259 -16.91 -3.55 -4.22
N THR A 260 -17.00 -4.60 -3.41
CA THR A 260 -17.90 -5.74 -3.66
C THR A 260 -19.36 -5.29 -3.64
N ARG A 261 -19.77 -4.50 -2.63
CA ARG A 261 -21.14 -3.96 -2.55
C ARG A 261 -21.50 -3.08 -3.75
N ASN A 262 -20.58 -2.31 -4.28
CA ASN A 262 -20.82 -1.43 -5.44
C ASN A 262 -20.75 -2.17 -6.79
N THR A 263 -20.36 -3.44 -6.80
CA THR A 263 -20.21 -4.24 -8.02
C THR A 263 -21.37 -5.23 -8.22
N MET A 264 -22.04 -5.58 -7.11
CA MET A 264 -23.28 -6.37 -7.11
C MET A 264 -24.48 -5.48 -7.44
#